data_d563e03b804ff2a6b88ad8fdb9509fb6
#
_entry.id   d563e03b804ff2a6b88ad8fdb9509fb6
#
_cell.length_a   1.000
_cell.length_b   1.000
_cell.length_c   1.000
_cell.angle_alpha   90.00
_cell.angle_beta   90.00
_cell.angle_gamma   90.00
#
_symmetry.space_group_name_H-M   'P 1'
#
loop_
_entity.id
_entity.type
_entity.pdbx_description
1 polymer ?
#
loop_
_entity_poly.entity_id
_entity_poly.type
_entity_poly.pdbx_seq_one_letter_code
_entity_poly.pdbx_strand_id
1 'polypeptide(L)'
;MSRKNFFSVLNQEIDRIDKAKISKRFEKIIDGFTKEKSPKAIIGKKKYQVFNSNDYLGLRHNPLLKKAEREASEVFGTGPGAVRFISGSLKVHRDLEKALAKFHKKDDAMIFSSSFAANLAVLYCLIAGQNKDSLVDNNVLVISDALNHRSIIDGIRVANLPKEQRGIFNHMDPVCLENILEANKKIYKRALVVTDGVFSMLGEYQKLKEIRVIVDKFDKEYENGVLLVVDDAHGVGVAGKTGRGIEEVEGAKADVLIGTFGKAFGADGGYVVANQTIIDYLRESAATYIYSNSIPPGTAAAALKAIELLDKSVGKKLLKNSKENVTYFKKQMQKVGYLFAADSYHPIQPVLIGDP
;
A
#
# COMPACT_ATOMS: atom_id res chain seq x y z
N MET A 1 26.90 -31.67 -8.11
CA MET A 1 25.51 -31.88 -8.60
C MET A 1 25.29 -31.08 -9.87
N SER A 2 24.66 -31.66 -10.88
CA SER A 2 24.44 -30.94 -12.13
C SER A 2 23.20 -30.01 -12.04
N ARG A 3 23.17 -29.00 -12.91
CA ARG A 3 22.02 -28.11 -13.11
C ARG A 3 20.69 -28.85 -13.32
N LYS A 4 20.74 -30.06 -13.94
CA LYS A 4 19.60 -30.98 -14.15
C LYS A 4 18.96 -31.41 -12.81
N ASN A 5 19.78 -31.67 -11.79
CA ASN A 5 19.26 -32.08 -10.48
C ASN A 5 18.47 -30.95 -9.80
N PHE A 6 18.92 -29.68 -9.94
CA PHE A 6 18.18 -28.53 -9.42
C PHE A 6 16.83 -28.35 -10.14
N PHE A 7 16.78 -28.54 -11.46
CA PHE A 7 15.51 -28.49 -12.19
C PHE A 7 14.53 -29.58 -11.74
N SER A 8 15.05 -30.77 -11.39
CA SER A 8 14.23 -31.84 -10.82
C SER A 8 13.61 -31.39 -9.46
N VAL A 9 14.38 -30.74 -8.60
CA VAL A 9 13.89 -30.21 -7.33
C VAL A 9 12.81 -29.13 -7.56
N LEU A 10 13.00 -28.23 -8.52
CA LEU A 10 12.00 -27.23 -8.88
C LEU A 10 10.70 -27.87 -9.39
N ASN A 11 10.78 -28.92 -10.21
CA ASN A 11 9.60 -29.65 -10.68
C ASN A 11 8.86 -30.34 -9.52
N GLN A 12 9.58 -30.96 -8.58
CA GLN A 12 8.98 -31.57 -7.39
C GLN A 12 8.24 -30.53 -6.53
N GLU A 13 8.82 -29.33 -6.37
CA GLU A 13 8.15 -28.25 -5.64
C GLU A 13 6.90 -27.73 -6.38
N ILE A 14 6.95 -27.63 -7.71
CA ILE A 14 5.78 -27.29 -8.52
C ILE A 14 4.67 -28.34 -8.34
N ASP A 15 5.02 -29.63 -8.40
CA ASP A 15 4.07 -30.72 -8.18
C ASP A 15 3.47 -30.70 -6.77
N ARG A 16 4.27 -30.36 -5.76
CA ARG A 16 3.79 -30.16 -4.37
C ARG A 16 2.76 -29.06 -4.29
N ILE A 17 3.03 -27.90 -4.92
CA ILE A 17 2.12 -26.74 -4.99
C ILE A 17 0.81 -27.12 -5.68
N ASP A 18 0.87 -27.88 -6.77
CA ASP A 18 -0.32 -28.31 -7.52
C ASP A 18 -1.15 -29.30 -6.72
N LYS A 19 -0.53 -30.28 -6.07
CA LYS A 19 -1.22 -31.24 -5.17
C LYS A 19 -1.92 -30.51 -4.01
N ALA A 20 -1.32 -29.43 -3.49
CA ALA A 20 -1.91 -28.60 -2.47
C ALA A 20 -3.00 -27.64 -3.00
N LYS A 21 -3.27 -27.62 -4.32
CA LYS A 21 -4.27 -26.73 -4.97
C LYS A 21 -4.04 -25.23 -4.72
N ILE A 22 -2.80 -24.80 -4.46
CA ILE A 22 -2.43 -23.39 -4.19
C ILE A 22 -1.65 -22.76 -5.36
N SER A 23 -1.66 -23.41 -6.53
CA SER A 23 -0.98 -22.94 -7.73
C SER A 23 -1.52 -21.60 -8.22
N LYS A 24 -0.61 -20.69 -8.60
CA LYS A 24 -0.93 -19.35 -9.11
C LYS A 24 -0.64 -19.18 -10.60
N ARG A 25 0.06 -20.14 -11.25
CA ARG A 25 0.46 -20.01 -12.66
C ARG A 25 -0.67 -20.25 -13.68
N PHE A 26 -1.85 -20.73 -13.23
CA PHE A 26 -3.01 -20.94 -14.10
C PHE A 26 -3.91 -19.71 -14.11
N GLU A 27 -3.36 -18.58 -14.55
CA GLU A 27 -4.05 -17.30 -14.59
C GLU A 27 -5.15 -17.28 -15.67
N LYS A 28 -6.28 -16.65 -15.36
CA LYS A 28 -7.34 -16.39 -16.35
C LYS A 28 -7.04 -15.08 -17.07
N ILE A 29 -6.68 -15.16 -18.32
CA ILE A 29 -6.36 -14.00 -19.15
C ILE A 29 -7.64 -13.25 -19.52
N ILE A 30 -7.69 -11.97 -19.20
CA ILE A 30 -8.78 -11.08 -19.57
C ILE A 30 -8.46 -10.45 -20.93
N ASP A 31 -9.25 -10.74 -21.95
CA ASP A 31 -9.07 -10.22 -23.32
C ASP A 31 -9.50 -8.75 -23.45
N GLY A 32 -10.31 -8.26 -22.52
CA GLY A 32 -10.81 -6.88 -22.53
C GLY A 32 -12.00 -6.68 -21.59
N PHE A 33 -12.62 -5.52 -21.70
CA PHE A 33 -13.80 -5.16 -20.92
C PHE A 33 -14.93 -4.64 -21.83
N THR A 34 -16.18 -4.92 -21.44
CA THR A 34 -17.35 -4.37 -22.12
C THR A 34 -17.40 -2.84 -21.97
N LYS A 35 -18.11 -2.16 -22.90
CA LYS A 35 -18.27 -0.68 -22.88
C LYS A 35 -19.45 -0.20 -22.02
N GLU A 36 -20.03 -1.09 -21.23
CA GLU A 36 -21.16 -0.78 -20.34
C GLU A 36 -20.72 0.16 -19.18
N LYS A 37 -21.70 0.78 -18.51
CA LYS A 37 -21.47 1.62 -17.32
C LYS A 37 -20.79 0.84 -16.18
N SER A 38 -21.10 -0.46 -16.05
CA SER A 38 -20.42 -1.43 -15.19
C SER A 38 -19.68 -2.43 -16.07
N PRO A 39 -18.41 -2.19 -16.41
CA PRO A 39 -17.68 -3.04 -17.36
C PRO A 39 -17.51 -4.46 -16.83
N LYS A 40 -17.81 -5.44 -17.67
CA LYS A 40 -17.59 -6.87 -17.41
C LYS A 40 -16.30 -7.32 -18.06
N ALA A 41 -15.52 -8.17 -17.40
CA ALA A 41 -14.36 -8.79 -18.00
C ALA A 41 -14.78 -9.77 -19.11
N ILE A 42 -14.06 -9.77 -20.22
CA ILE A 42 -14.21 -10.71 -21.33
C ILE A 42 -13.10 -11.73 -21.23
N ILE A 43 -13.44 -13.01 -21.11
CA ILE A 43 -12.49 -14.12 -21.10
C ILE A 43 -12.96 -15.13 -22.16
N GLY A 44 -12.20 -15.24 -23.24
CA GLY A 44 -12.64 -15.94 -24.44
C GLY A 44 -13.94 -15.30 -25.00
N LYS A 45 -15.02 -16.08 -25.11
CA LYS A 45 -16.32 -15.59 -25.59
C LYS A 45 -17.32 -15.23 -24.48
N LYS A 46 -16.91 -15.33 -23.19
CA LYS A 46 -17.80 -15.15 -22.05
C LYS A 46 -17.55 -13.82 -21.34
N LYS A 47 -18.62 -13.25 -20.78
CA LYS A 47 -18.57 -12.01 -19.99
C LYS A 47 -18.74 -12.34 -18.51
N TYR A 48 -17.87 -11.78 -17.66
CA TYR A 48 -17.87 -12.03 -16.22
C TYR A 48 -17.99 -10.74 -15.43
N GLN A 49 -18.85 -10.74 -14.41
CA GLN A 49 -18.84 -9.70 -13.41
C GLN A 49 -17.64 -9.92 -12.47
N VAL A 50 -16.81 -8.88 -12.27
CA VAL A 50 -15.61 -8.97 -11.44
C VAL A 50 -15.92 -8.48 -10.02
N PHE A 51 -15.76 -9.36 -9.02
CA PHE A 51 -15.93 -9.05 -7.60
C PHE A 51 -14.63 -9.02 -6.81
N ASN A 52 -13.52 -9.45 -7.39
CA ASN A 52 -12.20 -9.51 -6.76
C ASN A 52 -11.23 -8.43 -7.26
N SER A 53 -11.76 -7.30 -7.74
CA SER A 53 -10.96 -6.15 -8.17
C SER A 53 -10.67 -5.20 -7.00
N ASN A 54 -9.47 -4.63 -6.98
CA ASN A 54 -9.09 -3.56 -6.07
C ASN A 54 -9.49 -2.16 -6.56
N ASP A 55 -10.15 -2.04 -7.72
CA ASP A 55 -10.65 -0.78 -8.27
C ASP A 55 -11.92 -0.31 -7.53
N TYR A 56 -11.77 0.03 -6.26
CA TYR A 56 -12.87 0.27 -5.30
C TYR A 56 -13.84 1.36 -5.72
N LEU A 57 -13.41 2.31 -6.54
CA LEU A 57 -14.22 3.42 -7.04
C LEU A 57 -14.57 3.31 -8.54
N GLY A 58 -14.09 2.27 -9.24
CA GLY A 58 -14.28 2.09 -10.68
C GLY A 58 -13.54 3.11 -11.52
N LEU A 59 -12.46 3.70 -11.01
CA LEU A 59 -11.72 4.78 -11.68
C LEU A 59 -10.84 4.30 -12.84
N ARG A 60 -10.40 3.05 -12.87
CA ARG A 60 -9.56 2.52 -13.97
C ARG A 60 -10.18 2.65 -15.37
N HIS A 61 -11.50 2.72 -15.45
CA HIS A 61 -12.23 2.89 -16.72
C HIS A 61 -12.72 4.33 -16.94
N ASN A 62 -12.43 5.25 -16.03
CA ASN A 62 -12.90 6.63 -16.11
C ASN A 62 -12.32 7.34 -17.34
N PRO A 63 -13.18 7.96 -18.20
CA PRO A 63 -12.72 8.60 -19.43
C PRO A 63 -11.80 9.80 -19.19
N LEU A 64 -11.90 10.49 -18.04
CA LEU A 64 -11.03 11.62 -17.70
C LEU A 64 -9.61 11.14 -17.34
N LEU A 65 -9.47 10.00 -16.66
CA LEU A 65 -8.17 9.40 -16.38
C LEU A 65 -7.49 8.95 -17.67
N LYS A 66 -8.22 8.23 -18.53
CA LYS A 66 -7.74 7.78 -19.85
C LYS A 66 -7.33 8.95 -20.76
N LYS A 67 -8.05 10.07 -20.67
CA LYS A 67 -7.70 11.29 -21.41
C LYS A 67 -6.38 11.88 -20.89
N ALA A 68 -6.24 12.06 -19.57
CA ALA A 68 -5.03 12.59 -18.95
C ALA A 68 -3.81 11.72 -19.25
N GLU A 69 -3.97 10.38 -19.20
CA GLU A 69 -2.93 9.41 -19.57
C GLU A 69 -2.42 9.60 -20.99
N ARG A 70 -3.32 9.69 -21.97
CA ARG A 70 -2.96 9.91 -23.39
C ARG A 70 -2.25 11.24 -23.59
N GLU A 71 -2.83 12.34 -23.07
CA GLU A 71 -2.26 13.69 -23.23
C GLU A 71 -0.85 13.77 -22.64
N ALA A 72 -0.60 13.17 -21.50
CA ALA A 72 0.75 13.14 -20.92
C ALA A 72 1.71 12.24 -21.71
N SER A 73 1.24 11.13 -22.26
CA SER A 73 2.06 10.26 -23.12
C SER A 73 2.46 10.95 -24.43
N GLU A 74 1.59 11.80 -25.00
CA GLU A 74 1.91 12.61 -26.17
C GLU A 74 3.03 13.64 -25.88
N VAL A 75 3.03 14.22 -24.68
CA VAL A 75 4.00 15.27 -24.28
C VAL A 75 5.33 14.67 -23.81
N PHE A 76 5.30 13.61 -22.99
CA PHE A 76 6.47 13.10 -22.28
C PHE A 76 6.96 11.75 -22.81
N GLY A 77 6.27 11.12 -23.75
CA GLY A 77 6.54 9.76 -24.20
C GLY A 77 5.88 8.70 -23.29
N THR A 78 6.12 7.41 -23.61
CA THR A 78 5.48 6.27 -22.94
C THR A 78 6.14 5.87 -21.63
N GLY A 79 7.39 6.27 -21.41
CA GLY A 79 8.15 5.93 -20.21
C GLY A 79 9.00 7.10 -19.72
N PRO A 80 9.57 7.02 -18.51
CA PRO A 80 10.35 8.11 -17.92
C PRO A 80 11.73 8.33 -18.58
N GLY A 81 12.21 7.40 -19.41
CA GLY A 81 13.47 7.47 -20.15
C GLY A 81 14.72 7.18 -19.30
N ALA A 82 14.69 7.45 -18.01
CA ALA A 82 15.77 7.19 -17.06
C ALA A 82 15.25 7.18 -15.63
N VAL A 83 16.11 6.86 -14.66
CA VAL A 83 15.83 7.03 -13.22
C VAL A 83 15.76 8.52 -12.86
N ARG A 84 15.09 8.85 -11.77
CA ARG A 84 14.70 10.21 -11.38
C ARG A 84 15.86 11.19 -11.31
N PHE A 85 16.98 10.85 -10.70
CA PHE A 85 18.10 11.77 -10.47
C PHE A 85 18.99 12.00 -11.72
N ILE A 86 18.87 11.17 -12.75
CA ILE A 86 19.63 11.36 -14.01
C ILE A 86 18.86 12.28 -14.96
N SER A 87 17.76 11.80 -15.56
CA SER A 87 16.93 12.59 -16.47
C SER A 87 15.44 12.17 -16.49
N GLY A 88 15.06 11.27 -15.59
CA GLY A 88 13.70 10.73 -15.48
C GLY A 88 12.77 11.54 -14.57
N SER A 89 13.19 12.74 -14.10
CA SER A 89 12.34 13.63 -13.31
C SER A 89 11.49 14.52 -14.22
N LEU A 90 10.31 14.03 -14.56
CA LEU A 90 9.37 14.77 -15.39
C LEU A 90 8.46 15.67 -14.53
N LYS A 91 8.01 16.78 -15.13
CA LYS A 91 7.12 17.74 -14.43
C LYS A 91 5.87 17.06 -13.85
N VAL A 92 5.25 16.16 -14.60
CA VAL A 92 4.03 15.43 -14.17
C VAL A 92 4.27 14.59 -12.91
N HIS A 93 5.47 14.04 -12.72
CA HIS A 93 5.83 13.33 -11.50
C HIS A 93 5.84 14.27 -10.29
N ARG A 94 6.48 15.45 -10.43
CA ARG A 94 6.54 16.43 -9.34
C ARG A 94 5.17 17.06 -9.04
N ASP A 95 4.36 17.31 -10.06
CA ASP A 95 2.99 17.80 -9.88
C ASP A 95 2.14 16.78 -9.10
N LEU A 96 2.30 15.49 -9.38
CA LEU A 96 1.64 14.42 -8.62
C LEU A 96 2.12 14.37 -7.16
N GLU A 97 3.43 14.47 -6.91
CA GLU A 97 3.99 14.50 -5.55
C GLU A 97 3.43 15.68 -4.73
N LYS A 98 3.39 16.88 -5.31
CA LYS A 98 2.78 18.06 -4.66
C LYS A 98 1.28 17.88 -4.38
N ALA A 99 0.55 17.25 -5.30
CA ALA A 99 -0.87 16.96 -5.11
C ALA A 99 -1.10 15.95 -3.98
N LEU A 100 -0.25 14.92 -3.86
CA LEU A 100 -0.27 13.95 -2.77
C LEU A 100 0.01 14.58 -1.40
N ALA A 101 1.08 15.39 -1.31
CA ALA A 101 1.43 16.12 -0.10
C ALA A 101 0.25 16.97 0.40
N LYS A 102 -0.36 17.73 -0.51
CA LYS A 102 -1.57 18.52 -0.22
C LYS A 102 -2.76 17.63 0.19
N PHE A 103 -3.01 16.53 -0.53
CA PHE A 103 -4.12 15.62 -0.27
C PHE A 103 -4.03 15.02 1.13
N HIS A 104 -2.86 14.60 1.58
CA HIS A 104 -2.61 14.02 2.91
C HIS A 104 -2.26 15.03 4.00
N LYS A 105 -2.08 16.33 3.64
CA LYS A 105 -1.61 17.38 4.55
C LYS A 105 -0.28 17.02 5.21
N LYS A 106 0.69 16.62 4.38
CA LYS A 106 2.09 16.38 4.72
C LYS A 106 2.97 17.39 3.96
N ASP A 107 4.24 17.49 4.35
CA ASP A 107 5.14 18.50 3.77
C ASP A 107 5.51 18.16 2.33
N ASP A 108 5.86 16.90 2.04
CA ASP A 108 6.19 16.45 0.69
C ASP A 108 5.79 14.98 0.45
N ALA A 109 5.94 14.53 -0.79
CA ALA A 109 5.68 13.19 -1.27
C ALA A 109 6.77 12.70 -2.21
N MET A 110 6.85 11.38 -2.35
CA MET A 110 7.78 10.69 -3.24
C MET A 110 7.07 9.50 -3.88
N ILE A 111 7.16 9.37 -5.20
CA ILE A 111 6.51 8.29 -5.96
C ILE A 111 7.49 7.17 -6.29
N PHE A 112 6.96 5.95 -6.32
CA PHE A 112 7.67 4.69 -6.60
C PHE A 112 6.94 3.88 -7.67
N SER A 113 7.63 2.91 -8.25
CA SER A 113 7.04 1.97 -9.22
C SER A 113 5.90 1.14 -8.63
N SER A 114 5.86 0.93 -7.32
CA SER A 114 4.77 0.25 -6.59
C SER A 114 4.82 0.60 -5.10
N SER A 115 3.72 0.37 -4.36
CA SER A 115 3.73 0.45 -2.89
C SER A 115 4.62 -0.62 -2.26
N PHE A 116 4.82 -1.76 -2.93
CA PHE A 116 5.79 -2.76 -2.50
C PHE A 116 7.21 -2.17 -2.48
N ALA A 117 7.63 -1.49 -3.55
CA ALA A 117 8.91 -0.80 -3.64
C ALA A 117 9.03 0.34 -2.62
N ALA A 118 7.93 1.06 -2.34
CA ALA A 118 7.87 2.10 -1.31
C ALA A 118 8.08 1.53 0.11
N ASN A 119 7.42 0.42 0.45
CA ASN A 119 7.63 -0.26 1.73
C ASN A 119 9.07 -0.72 1.91
N LEU A 120 9.68 -1.36 0.89
CA LEU A 120 11.09 -1.75 0.93
C LEU A 120 12.00 -0.54 1.19
N ALA A 121 11.78 0.57 0.47
CA ALA A 121 12.55 1.79 0.61
C ALA A 121 12.47 2.36 2.02
N VAL A 122 11.25 2.64 2.48
CA VAL A 122 11.00 3.25 3.80
C VAL A 122 11.61 2.43 4.92
N LEU A 123 11.29 1.13 4.94
CA LEU A 123 11.71 0.27 6.03
C LEU A 123 13.24 0.06 6.02
N TYR A 124 13.83 -0.26 4.86
CA TYR A 124 15.27 -0.44 4.81
C TYR A 124 16.04 0.81 5.21
N CYS A 125 15.68 1.98 4.64
CA CYS A 125 16.38 3.23 4.91
C CYS A 125 16.23 3.69 6.37
N LEU A 126 15.02 3.59 6.96
CA LEU A 126 14.78 4.03 8.34
C LEU A 126 15.28 3.02 9.39
N ILE A 127 15.49 1.75 9.00
CA ILE A 127 16.02 0.71 9.91
C ILE A 127 17.53 0.69 9.91
N ALA A 128 18.18 0.59 8.74
CA ALA A 128 19.61 0.25 8.67
C ALA A 128 20.44 1.32 7.93
N GLY A 129 19.82 2.35 7.38
CA GLY A 129 20.49 3.26 6.45
C GLY A 129 20.85 2.58 5.13
N GLN A 130 21.29 3.34 4.13
CA GLN A 130 21.57 2.82 2.79
C GLN A 130 23.03 2.36 2.64
N ASN A 131 23.95 3.05 3.26
CA ASN A 131 25.39 2.89 3.07
C ASN A 131 26.12 2.61 4.38
N LYS A 132 27.33 2.08 4.31
CA LYS A 132 28.19 1.85 5.47
C LYS A 132 28.52 3.12 6.27
N ASP A 133 28.55 4.27 5.58
CA ASP A 133 28.84 5.58 6.17
C ASP A 133 27.57 6.32 6.61
N SER A 134 26.39 5.65 6.58
CA SER A 134 25.14 6.23 7.02
C SER A 134 25.17 6.55 8.52
N LEU A 135 24.71 7.75 8.89
CA LEU A 135 24.49 8.12 10.29
C LEU A 135 23.26 7.43 10.90
N VAL A 136 22.39 6.87 10.07
CA VAL A 136 21.27 6.02 10.50
C VAL A 136 21.81 4.63 10.76
N ASP A 137 22.08 4.34 12.04
CA ASP A 137 22.56 3.04 12.48
C ASP A 137 21.40 2.03 12.65
N ASN A 138 21.74 0.76 12.90
CA ASN A 138 20.76 -0.31 13.10
C ASN A 138 20.40 -0.53 14.59
N ASN A 139 20.67 0.45 15.47
CA ASN A 139 20.25 0.39 16.88
C ASN A 139 18.77 0.80 17.00
N VAL A 140 17.91 -0.06 16.50
CA VAL A 140 16.46 0.18 16.36
C VAL A 140 15.66 -1.06 16.77
N LEU A 141 14.55 -0.85 17.48
CA LEU A 141 13.51 -1.87 17.66
C LEU A 141 12.43 -1.67 16.58
N VAL A 142 12.19 -2.69 15.77
CA VAL A 142 11.10 -2.67 14.78
C VAL A 142 9.95 -3.51 15.30
N ILE A 143 8.74 -2.92 15.41
CA ILE A 143 7.55 -3.58 15.95
C ILE A 143 6.48 -3.60 14.87
N SER A 144 6.07 -4.80 14.44
CA SER A 144 5.16 -5.04 13.32
C SER A 144 3.86 -5.67 13.80
N ASP A 145 2.70 -5.25 13.26
CA ASP A 145 1.44 -5.99 13.43
C ASP A 145 1.58 -7.40 12.81
N ALA A 146 0.99 -8.40 13.47
CA ALA A 146 1.10 -9.81 13.09
C ALA A 146 0.51 -10.11 11.70
N LEU A 147 -0.43 -9.31 11.20
CA LEU A 147 -1.10 -9.51 9.90
C LEU A 147 -0.67 -8.49 8.83
N ASN A 148 0.44 -7.79 9.03
CA ASN A 148 0.97 -6.85 8.06
C ASN A 148 1.22 -7.48 6.70
N HIS A 149 1.09 -6.66 5.66
CA HIS A 149 1.32 -7.05 4.27
C HIS A 149 2.73 -7.59 4.04
N ARG A 150 2.85 -8.50 3.08
CA ARG A 150 4.11 -9.16 2.72
C ARG A 150 5.26 -8.17 2.43
N SER A 151 4.99 -7.02 1.82
CA SER A 151 6.01 -6.01 1.53
C SER A 151 6.63 -5.39 2.79
N ILE A 152 5.86 -5.25 3.86
CA ILE A 152 6.34 -4.81 5.18
C ILE A 152 7.27 -5.88 5.76
N ILE A 153 6.81 -7.14 5.76
CA ILE A 153 7.61 -8.26 6.26
C ILE A 153 8.94 -8.38 5.50
N ASP A 154 8.91 -8.27 4.18
CA ASP A 154 10.11 -8.36 3.36
C ASP A 154 11.03 -7.14 3.52
N GLY A 155 10.47 -5.93 3.68
CA GLY A 155 11.24 -4.71 3.98
C GLY A 155 12.03 -4.83 5.29
N ILE A 156 11.40 -5.35 6.35
CA ILE A 156 12.06 -5.63 7.63
C ILE A 156 13.13 -6.73 7.49
N ARG A 157 12.85 -7.77 6.71
CA ARG A 157 13.81 -8.86 6.47
C ARG A 157 15.04 -8.41 5.71
N VAL A 158 14.88 -7.57 4.69
CA VAL A 158 16.00 -7.04 3.90
C VAL A 158 16.94 -6.19 4.76
N ALA A 159 16.43 -5.49 5.77
CA ALA A 159 17.26 -4.76 6.73
C ALA A 159 18.12 -5.66 7.64
N ASN A 160 17.88 -6.96 7.62
CA ASN A 160 18.67 -8.01 8.26
C ASN A 160 19.01 -7.75 9.76
N LEU A 161 18.01 -7.27 10.50
CA LEU A 161 18.16 -7.05 11.94
C LEU A 161 18.30 -8.38 12.72
N PRO A 162 18.99 -8.39 13.86
CA PRO A 162 18.92 -9.47 14.85
C PRO A 162 17.46 -9.75 15.28
N LYS A 163 17.21 -10.98 15.74
CA LYS A 163 15.84 -11.40 16.11
C LYS A 163 15.27 -10.58 17.26
N GLU A 164 16.09 -10.23 18.22
CA GLU A 164 15.77 -9.44 19.42
C GLU A 164 15.35 -7.99 19.11
N GLN A 165 15.72 -7.48 17.95
CA GLN A 165 15.32 -6.16 17.46
C GLN A 165 14.01 -6.17 16.66
N ARG A 166 13.35 -7.34 16.54
CA ARG A 166 12.11 -7.53 15.77
C ARG A 166 10.99 -7.97 16.69
N GLY A 167 10.14 -7.03 17.10
CA GLY A 167 8.90 -7.29 17.83
C GLY A 167 7.73 -7.53 16.88
N ILE A 168 6.80 -8.39 17.29
CA ILE A 168 5.50 -8.59 16.62
C ILE A 168 4.44 -8.41 17.69
N PHE A 169 3.53 -7.47 17.49
CA PHE A 169 2.35 -7.35 18.35
C PHE A 169 1.16 -8.08 17.75
N ASN A 170 0.29 -8.58 18.60
CA ASN A 170 -0.93 -9.25 18.18
C ASN A 170 -1.78 -8.32 17.31
N HIS A 171 -2.45 -8.89 16.31
CA HIS A 171 -3.26 -8.13 15.39
C HIS A 171 -4.25 -7.21 16.10
N MET A 172 -4.20 -5.92 15.80
CA MET A 172 -5.07 -4.87 16.35
C MET A 172 -5.10 -4.83 17.90
N ASP A 173 -3.98 -5.19 18.55
CA ASP A 173 -3.83 -5.20 20.01
C ASP A 173 -2.86 -4.09 20.48
N PRO A 174 -3.35 -2.87 20.76
CA PRO A 174 -2.53 -1.77 21.26
C PRO A 174 -1.85 -2.07 22.60
N VAL A 175 -2.46 -2.91 23.46
CA VAL A 175 -1.89 -3.29 24.76
C VAL A 175 -0.62 -4.15 24.57
N CYS A 176 -0.67 -5.09 23.63
CA CYS A 176 0.52 -5.87 23.27
C CYS A 176 1.65 -4.97 22.75
N LEU A 177 1.33 -3.98 21.88
CA LEU A 177 2.30 -2.99 21.40
C LEU A 177 2.90 -2.20 22.55
N GLU A 178 2.09 -1.70 23.47
CA GLU A 178 2.54 -0.92 24.63
C GLU A 178 3.49 -1.72 25.50
N ASN A 179 3.19 -2.98 25.79
CA ASN A 179 4.05 -3.87 26.57
C ASN A 179 5.41 -4.11 25.89
N ILE A 180 5.45 -4.24 24.56
CA ILE A 180 6.72 -4.40 23.82
C ILE A 180 7.56 -3.13 23.93
N LEU A 181 6.97 -1.94 23.75
CA LEU A 181 7.68 -0.67 23.90
C LEU A 181 8.19 -0.46 25.32
N GLU A 182 7.37 -0.74 26.34
CA GLU A 182 7.77 -0.63 27.76
C GLU A 182 8.95 -1.55 28.10
N ALA A 183 8.92 -2.79 27.65
CA ALA A 183 9.97 -3.77 27.94
C ALA A 183 11.32 -3.43 27.26
N ASN A 184 11.32 -2.62 26.21
CA ASN A 184 12.50 -2.31 25.40
C ASN A 184 12.99 -0.85 25.50
N LYS A 185 12.32 -0.01 26.30
CA LYS A 185 12.76 1.36 26.51
C LYS A 185 14.19 1.42 27.06
N LYS A 186 14.98 2.39 26.61
CA LYS A 186 16.40 2.58 26.97
C LYS A 186 17.33 1.45 26.51
N ILE A 187 16.84 0.41 25.81
CA ILE A 187 17.68 -0.64 25.23
C ILE A 187 18.12 -0.22 23.82
N TYR A 188 17.19 0.29 23.03
CA TYR A 188 17.45 0.75 21.67
C TYR A 188 17.34 2.28 21.56
N LYS A 189 18.10 2.88 20.63
CA LYS A 189 18.09 4.33 20.43
C LYS A 189 16.75 4.82 19.90
N ARG A 190 16.09 4.03 19.04
CA ARG A 190 14.78 4.37 18.46
C ARG A 190 13.90 3.15 18.32
N ALA A 191 12.60 3.39 18.16
CA ALA A 191 11.66 2.36 17.78
C ALA A 191 10.93 2.75 16.48
N LEU A 192 10.57 1.74 15.69
CA LEU A 192 9.78 1.88 14.46
C LEU A 192 8.55 0.98 14.58
N VAL A 193 7.39 1.57 14.76
CA VAL A 193 6.09 0.85 14.77
C VAL A 193 5.54 0.85 13.36
N VAL A 194 5.24 -0.33 12.82
CA VAL A 194 4.80 -0.51 11.43
C VAL A 194 3.50 -1.30 11.38
N THR A 195 2.51 -0.77 10.67
CA THR A 195 1.21 -1.44 10.51
C THR A 195 0.55 -1.11 9.17
N ASP A 196 -0.32 -2.02 8.68
CA ASP A 196 -1.29 -1.67 7.66
C ASP A 196 -2.35 -0.72 8.26
N GLY A 197 -2.86 0.20 7.48
CA GLY A 197 -3.99 1.06 7.84
C GLY A 197 -5.32 0.35 7.66
N VAL A 198 -5.46 -0.37 6.54
CA VAL A 198 -6.58 -1.28 6.24
C VAL A 198 -6.02 -2.63 5.81
N PHE A 199 -6.38 -3.68 6.53
CA PHE A 199 -5.87 -5.04 6.28
C PHE A 199 -6.53 -5.69 5.06
N SER A 200 -5.73 -6.14 4.10
CA SER A 200 -6.18 -6.60 2.78
C SER A 200 -7.09 -7.81 2.80
N MET A 201 -6.92 -8.72 3.76
CA MET A 201 -7.67 -9.97 3.79
C MET A 201 -9.06 -9.82 4.41
N LEU A 202 -9.20 -8.94 5.39
CA LEU A 202 -10.42 -8.80 6.20
C LEU A 202 -11.14 -7.46 5.99
N GLY A 203 -10.45 -6.45 5.42
CA GLY A 203 -10.99 -5.10 5.27
C GLY A 203 -11.12 -4.35 6.59
N GLU A 204 -10.44 -4.81 7.64
CA GLU A 204 -10.45 -4.19 8.96
C GLU A 204 -9.62 -2.92 8.99
N TYR A 205 -10.11 -1.95 9.75
CA TYR A 205 -9.42 -0.67 9.97
C TYR A 205 -8.55 -0.76 11.22
N GLN A 206 -7.27 -0.40 11.10
CA GLN A 206 -6.37 -0.36 12.24
C GLN A 206 -6.82 0.71 13.26
N LYS A 207 -6.66 0.43 14.55
CA LYS A 207 -6.91 1.37 15.66
C LYS A 207 -5.80 2.44 15.73
N LEU A 208 -5.64 3.21 14.65
CA LEU A 208 -4.51 4.12 14.48
C LEU A 208 -4.43 5.17 15.58
N LYS A 209 -5.57 5.65 16.08
CA LYS A 209 -5.62 6.64 17.17
C LYS A 209 -5.02 6.09 18.46
N GLU A 210 -5.37 4.86 18.82
CA GLU A 210 -4.81 4.21 20.02
C GLU A 210 -3.31 3.97 19.87
N ILE A 211 -2.87 3.46 18.70
CA ILE A 211 -1.44 3.29 18.39
C ILE A 211 -0.68 4.62 18.47
N ARG A 212 -1.23 5.71 17.91
CA ARG A 212 -0.59 7.03 17.97
C ARG A 212 -0.40 7.52 19.39
N VAL A 213 -1.39 7.36 20.25
CA VAL A 213 -1.29 7.72 21.68
C VAL A 213 -0.16 6.95 22.36
N ILE A 214 -0.03 5.67 22.10
CA ILE A 214 1.06 4.84 22.66
C ILE A 214 2.40 5.30 22.11
N VAL A 215 2.55 5.48 20.81
CA VAL A 215 3.79 5.95 20.19
C VAL A 215 4.23 7.30 20.77
N ASP A 216 3.31 8.26 20.93
CA ASP A 216 3.60 9.56 21.54
C ASP A 216 3.99 9.45 23.02
N LYS A 217 3.39 8.53 23.77
CA LYS A 217 3.75 8.25 25.17
C LYS A 217 5.20 7.79 25.30
N PHE A 218 5.67 6.93 24.38
CA PHE A 218 7.01 6.35 24.44
C PHE A 218 8.08 7.15 23.68
N ASP A 219 7.71 8.20 22.94
CA ASP A 219 8.66 8.96 22.11
C ASP A 219 9.91 9.43 22.89
N LYS A 220 9.72 9.96 24.10
CA LYS A 220 10.81 10.45 24.95
C LYS A 220 11.57 9.35 25.71
N GLU A 221 11.09 8.13 25.67
CA GLU A 221 11.73 6.97 26.31
C GLU A 221 12.82 6.35 25.43
N TYR A 222 12.91 6.76 24.16
CA TYR A 222 13.92 6.39 23.19
C TYR A 222 14.73 7.62 22.78
N GLU A 223 16.06 7.51 22.74
CA GLU A 223 16.98 8.63 22.43
C GLU A 223 16.60 9.36 21.12
N ASN A 224 16.27 8.59 20.08
CA ASN A 224 15.87 9.11 18.76
C ASN A 224 14.37 8.94 18.49
N GLY A 225 13.57 8.73 19.52
CA GLY A 225 12.12 8.70 19.44
C GLY A 225 11.50 7.40 18.91
N VAL A 226 10.19 7.44 18.71
CA VAL A 226 9.38 6.34 18.17
C VAL A 226 8.65 6.83 16.92
N LEU A 227 8.93 6.24 15.75
CA LEU A 227 8.27 6.56 14.49
C LEU A 227 7.11 5.60 14.20
N LEU A 228 6.01 6.13 13.69
CA LEU A 228 4.86 5.37 13.21
C LEU A 228 4.81 5.37 11.68
N VAL A 229 4.99 4.19 11.08
CA VAL A 229 4.88 3.95 9.62
C VAL A 229 3.60 3.19 9.33
N VAL A 230 2.79 3.70 8.42
CA VAL A 230 1.50 3.10 8.06
C VAL A 230 1.44 2.84 6.55
N ASP A 231 1.22 1.59 6.17
CA ASP A 231 0.81 1.23 4.80
C ASP A 231 -0.71 1.29 4.70
N ASP A 232 -1.21 2.35 4.11
CA ASP A 232 -2.64 2.57 3.91
C ASP A 232 -3.07 2.32 2.45
N ALA A 233 -2.39 1.39 1.76
CA ALA A 233 -2.65 1.08 0.36
C ALA A 233 -4.11 0.67 0.08
N HIS A 234 -4.82 0.11 1.05
CA HIS A 234 -6.23 -0.23 0.93
C HIS A 234 -7.17 0.88 1.41
N GLY A 235 -6.73 1.81 2.26
CA GLY A 235 -7.56 2.89 2.78
C GLY A 235 -7.55 4.15 1.90
N VAL A 236 -6.37 4.53 1.39
CA VAL A 236 -6.25 5.76 0.57
C VAL A 236 -7.13 5.70 -0.67
N GLY A 237 -7.81 6.80 -0.95
CA GLY A 237 -8.74 6.93 -2.06
C GLY A 237 -10.16 6.47 -1.75
N VAL A 238 -10.42 5.64 -0.71
CA VAL A 238 -11.74 5.06 -0.45
C VAL A 238 -12.21 5.17 1.00
N ALA A 239 -11.33 5.11 1.99
CA ALA A 239 -11.69 5.22 3.40
C ALA A 239 -11.77 6.69 3.84
N GLY A 240 -12.66 6.95 4.80
CA GLY A 240 -12.93 8.30 5.30
C GLY A 240 -13.99 9.05 4.49
N LYS A 241 -14.33 10.26 4.96
CA LYS A 241 -15.36 11.11 4.35
C LYS A 241 -14.92 11.70 3.00
N THR A 242 -13.62 11.86 2.82
CA THR A 242 -13.01 12.48 1.64
C THR A 242 -11.99 11.55 0.95
N GLY A 243 -11.88 10.29 1.40
CA GLY A 243 -11.01 9.28 0.80
C GLY A 243 -9.54 9.43 1.19
N ARG A 244 -9.23 10.10 2.30
CA ARG A 244 -7.85 10.29 2.75
C ARG A 244 -7.28 9.12 3.56
N GLY A 245 -8.04 8.03 3.64
CA GLY A 245 -7.58 6.79 4.25
C GLY A 245 -7.73 6.74 5.77
N ILE A 246 -6.94 5.88 6.40
CA ILE A 246 -7.01 5.56 7.82
C ILE A 246 -6.77 6.79 8.72
N GLU A 247 -5.89 7.71 8.31
CA GLU A 247 -5.64 8.93 9.06
C GLU A 247 -6.91 9.79 9.22
N GLU A 248 -7.76 9.82 8.19
CA GLU A 248 -9.04 10.54 8.25
C GLU A 248 -10.07 9.76 9.08
N VAL A 249 -10.12 8.45 8.96
CA VAL A 249 -11.06 7.59 9.70
C VAL A 249 -10.83 7.71 11.19
N GLU A 250 -9.57 7.59 11.62
CA GLU A 250 -9.17 7.54 13.03
C GLU A 250 -8.86 8.92 13.64
N GLY A 251 -8.72 9.95 12.80
CA GLY A 251 -8.35 11.30 13.25
C GLY A 251 -6.94 11.37 13.86
N ALA A 252 -6.05 10.50 13.43
CA ALA A 252 -4.67 10.38 13.90
C ALA A 252 -3.69 10.41 12.73
N LYS A 253 -2.43 10.81 12.96
CA LYS A 253 -1.42 10.95 11.93
C LYS A 253 -0.28 9.94 12.12
N ALA A 254 0.12 9.30 11.02
CA ALA A 254 1.39 8.58 10.93
C ALA A 254 2.54 9.56 10.69
N ASP A 255 3.77 9.19 11.06
CA ASP A 255 4.96 9.95 10.68
C ASP A 255 5.27 9.73 9.20
N VAL A 256 5.11 8.49 8.73
CA VAL A 256 5.22 8.09 7.32
C VAL A 256 3.96 7.36 6.91
N LEU A 257 3.29 7.84 5.86
CA LEU A 257 2.16 7.16 5.24
C LEU A 257 2.56 6.66 3.85
N ILE A 258 2.30 5.39 3.60
CA ILE A 258 2.53 4.74 2.31
C ILE A 258 1.18 4.48 1.65
N GLY A 259 1.08 4.76 0.36
CA GLY A 259 -0.14 4.55 -0.40
C GLY A 259 0.12 3.94 -1.77
N THR A 260 -0.95 3.64 -2.49
CA THR A 260 -0.88 3.10 -3.85
C THR A 260 -1.87 3.78 -4.79
N PHE A 261 -1.48 3.88 -6.05
CA PHE A 261 -2.39 4.29 -7.12
C PHE A 261 -3.13 3.09 -7.74
N GLY A 262 -2.63 1.87 -7.53
CA GLY A 262 -3.09 0.63 -8.16
C GLY A 262 -4.43 0.09 -7.65
N LYS A 263 -5.11 0.82 -6.76
CA LYS A 263 -6.38 0.38 -6.16
C LYS A 263 -7.47 1.44 -6.36
N ALA A 264 -7.90 2.14 -5.33
CA ALA A 264 -9.00 3.11 -5.41
C ALA A 264 -8.77 4.24 -6.42
N PHE A 265 -7.53 4.66 -6.65
CA PHE A 265 -7.20 5.70 -7.64
C PHE A 265 -7.28 5.22 -9.10
N GLY A 266 -7.33 3.90 -9.35
CA GLY A 266 -7.53 3.32 -10.68
C GLY A 266 -6.38 3.51 -11.67
N ALA A 267 -5.17 3.79 -11.16
CA ALA A 267 -3.92 3.91 -11.94
C ALA A 267 -2.94 2.79 -11.54
N ASP A 268 -1.63 3.07 -11.48
CA ASP A 268 -0.63 2.13 -10.96
C ASP A 268 0.54 2.89 -10.31
N GLY A 269 1.30 2.18 -9.44
CA GLY A 269 2.42 2.72 -8.68
C GLY A 269 2.14 2.87 -7.19
N GLY A 270 3.16 3.33 -6.46
CA GLY A 270 3.10 3.61 -5.04
C GLY A 270 3.65 4.99 -4.70
N TYR A 271 3.42 5.42 -3.46
CA TYR A 271 3.95 6.68 -2.97
C TYR A 271 4.17 6.65 -1.46
N VAL A 272 5.00 7.58 -1.00
CA VAL A 272 5.23 7.90 0.41
C VAL A 272 4.90 9.36 0.62
N VAL A 273 4.25 9.71 1.72
CA VAL A 273 4.09 11.08 2.21
C VAL A 273 4.56 11.17 3.65
N ALA A 274 5.36 12.20 3.97
CA ALA A 274 5.94 12.42 5.28
C ALA A 274 6.32 13.89 5.47
N ASN A 275 7.03 14.19 6.57
CA ASN A 275 7.70 15.47 6.70
C ASN A 275 8.85 15.62 5.68
N GLN A 276 9.29 16.85 5.43
CA GLN A 276 10.31 17.16 4.42
C GLN A 276 11.62 16.40 4.66
N THR A 277 12.08 16.32 5.91
CA THR A 277 13.35 15.66 6.25
C THR A 277 13.35 14.17 5.88
N ILE A 278 12.25 13.46 6.15
CA ILE A 278 12.12 12.04 5.78
C ILE A 278 12.10 11.89 4.26
N ILE A 279 11.36 12.73 3.54
CA ILE A 279 11.30 12.65 2.08
C ILE A 279 12.66 12.96 1.46
N ASP A 280 13.36 13.98 1.93
CA ASP A 280 14.72 14.31 1.44
C ASP A 280 15.69 13.16 1.70
N TYR A 281 15.69 12.61 2.91
CA TYR A 281 16.52 11.45 3.24
C TYR A 281 16.21 10.23 2.35
N LEU A 282 14.94 9.93 2.10
CA LEU A 282 14.56 8.83 1.22
C LEU A 282 14.98 9.07 -0.24
N ARG A 283 14.96 10.33 -0.72
CA ARG A 283 15.45 10.68 -2.08
C ARG A 283 16.94 10.39 -2.24
N GLU A 284 17.72 10.61 -1.19
CA GLU A 284 19.17 10.36 -1.18
C GLU A 284 19.53 8.89 -0.91
N SER A 285 18.63 8.11 -0.28
CA SER A 285 18.99 6.82 0.28
C SER A 285 18.24 5.62 -0.32
N ALA A 286 17.02 5.83 -0.86
CA ALA A 286 16.14 4.72 -1.23
C ALA A 286 16.56 4.03 -2.53
N ALA A 287 17.12 2.82 -2.44
CA ALA A 287 17.60 2.06 -3.59
C ALA A 287 16.50 1.81 -4.65
N THR A 288 15.27 1.54 -4.23
CA THR A 288 14.14 1.31 -5.16
C THR A 288 13.65 2.58 -5.86
N TYR A 289 14.15 3.74 -5.48
CA TYR A 289 13.95 5.01 -6.16
C TYR A 289 15.17 5.40 -7.01
N ILE A 290 16.37 5.27 -6.44
CA ILE A 290 17.61 5.71 -7.09
C ILE A 290 17.94 4.82 -8.30
N TYR A 291 17.76 3.49 -8.16
CA TYR A 291 18.16 2.50 -9.16
C TYR A 291 16.99 1.87 -9.94
N SER A 292 15.78 2.44 -9.80
CA SER A 292 14.59 1.98 -10.52
C SER A 292 13.88 3.16 -11.18
N ASN A 293 13.30 2.93 -12.35
CA ASN A 293 12.47 3.92 -13.01
C ASN A 293 11.20 4.22 -12.19
N SER A 294 10.76 5.46 -12.28
CA SER A 294 9.44 5.89 -11.80
C SER A 294 8.32 5.31 -12.69
N ILE A 295 7.08 5.50 -12.28
CA ILE A 295 5.91 5.16 -13.11
C ILE A 295 5.92 5.94 -14.44
N PRO A 296 5.30 5.42 -15.50
CA PRO A 296 5.14 6.13 -16.77
C PRO A 296 4.45 7.50 -16.60
N PRO A 297 4.79 8.51 -17.40
CA PRO A 297 4.19 9.84 -17.30
C PRO A 297 2.67 9.83 -17.50
N GLY A 298 2.17 9.00 -18.40
CA GLY A 298 0.72 8.81 -18.58
C GLY A 298 0.05 8.30 -17.31
N THR A 299 0.63 7.29 -16.66
CA THR A 299 0.14 6.75 -15.40
C THR A 299 0.16 7.79 -14.28
N ALA A 300 1.23 8.61 -14.20
CA ALA A 300 1.31 9.70 -13.24
C ALA A 300 0.22 10.75 -13.45
N ALA A 301 -0.08 11.11 -14.70
CA ALA A 301 -1.16 12.04 -15.04
C ALA A 301 -2.56 11.46 -14.72
N ALA A 302 -2.77 10.17 -14.94
CA ALA A 302 -4.02 9.49 -14.55
C ALA A 302 -4.21 9.51 -13.03
N ALA A 303 -3.15 9.21 -12.26
CA ALA A 303 -3.17 9.26 -10.80
C ALA A 303 -3.44 10.69 -10.28
N LEU A 304 -2.78 11.70 -10.85
CA LEU A 304 -3.03 13.11 -10.53
C LEU A 304 -4.50 13.49 -10.80
N LYS A 305 -5.06 13.06 -11.94
CA LYS A 305 -6.46 13.28 -12.28
C LYS A 305 -7.40 12.60 -11.30
N ALA A 306 -7.08 11.41 -10.81
CA ALA A 306 -7.87 10.71 -9.79
C ALA A 306 -7.93 11.50 -8.48
N ILE A 307 -6.79 12.04 -8.00
CA ILE A 307 -6.71 12.89 -6.81
C ILE A 307 -7.57 14.14 -6.99
N GLU A 308 -7.46 14.82 -8.13
CA GLU A 308 -8.28 16.00 -8.45
C GLU A 308 -9.79 15.71 -8.45
N LEU A 309 -10.20 14.53 -8.91
CA LEU A 309 -11.60 14.11 -8.91
C LEU A 309 -12.11 13.86 -7.49
N LEU A 310 -11.28 13.26 -6.62
CA LEU A 310 -11.66 12.99 -5.24
C LEU A 310 -11.88 14.27 -4.43
N ASP A 311 -11.15 15.33 -4.70
CA ASP A 311 -11.32 16.63 -4.03
C ASP A 311 -12.58 17.41 -4.51
N LYS A 312 -13.31 16.90 -5.51
CA LYS A 312 -14.51 17.51 -6.08
C LYS A 312 -15.79 16.80 -5.65
N SER A 313 -16.92 17.34 -6.03
CA SER A 313 -18.26 16.74 -5.79
C SER A 313 -18.38 15.32 -6.39
N VAL A 314 -17.68 15.05 -7.48
CA VAL A 314 -17.61 13.71 -8.11
C VAL A 314 -17.01 12.70 -7.14
N GLY A 315 -15.94 13.05 -6.43
CA GLY A 315 -15.31 12.18 -5.42
C GLY A 315 -16.27 11.84 -4.28
N LYS A 316 -16.97 12.84 -3.74
CA LYS A 316 -17.99 12.62 -2.70
C LYS A 316 -19.08 11.64 -3.16
N LYS A 317 -19.51 11.75 -4.44
CA LYS A 317 -20.49 10.83 -5.03
C LYS A 317 -19.94 9.40 -5.18
N LEU A 318 -18.68 9.26 -5.61
CA LEU A 318 -18.03 7.95 -5.74
C LEU A 318 -17.91 7.25 -4.38
N LEU A 319 -17.45 7.95 -3.35
CA LEU A 319 -17.36 7.43 -1.98
C LEU A 319 -18.72 7.04 -1.41
N LYS A 320 -19.75 7.86 -1.62
CA LYS A 320 -21.13 7.53 -1.23
C LYS A 320 -21.62 6.27 -1.92
N ASN A 321 -21.45 6.17 -3.25
CA ASN A 321 -21.87 5.01 -4.01
C ASN A 321 -21.14 3.73 -3.55
N SER A 322 -19.83 3.82 -3.28
CA SER A 322 -19.06 2.68 -2.76
C SER A 322 -19.64 2.19 -1.42
N LYS A 323 -19.91 3.10 -0.48
CA LYS A 323 -20.52 2.76 0.81
C LYS A 323 -21.92 2.15 0.67
N GLU A 324 -22.75 2.69 -0.21
CA GLU A 324 -24.08 2.15 -0.50
C GLU A 324 -24.00 0.74 -1.10
N ASN A 325 -23.05 0.50 -2.01
CA ASN A 325 -22.81 -0.81 -2.59
C ASN A 325 -22.36 -1.84 -1.53
N VAL A 326 -21.46 -1.48 -0.62
CA VAL A 326 -21.05 -2.33 0.50
C VAL A 326 -22.24 -2.70 1.36
N THR A 327 -23.03 -1.72 1.77
CA THR A 327 -24.23 -1.92 2.58
C THR A 327 -25.25 -2.86 1.89
N TYR A 328 -25.48 -2.61 0.61
CA TYR A 328 -26.38 -3.43 -0.20
C TYR A 328 -25.87 -4.87 -0.32
N PHE A 329 -24.58 -5.05 -0.66
CA PHE A 329 -23.95 -6.35 -0.80
C PHE A 329 -24.06 -7.16 0.50
N LYS A 330 -23.64 -6.59 1.64
CA LYS A 330 -23.74 -7.25 2.95
C LYS A 330 -25.18 -7.72 3.23
N LYS A 331 -26.17 -6.82 3.06
CA LYS A 331 -27.58 -7.14 3.29
C LYS A 331 -28.07 -8.29 2.40
N GLN A 332 -27.69 -8.30 1.10
CA GLN A 332 -28.14 -9.37 0.20
C GLN A 332 -27.46 -10.70 0.50
N MET A 333 -26.16 -10.73 0.78
CA MET A 333 -25.43 -11.95 1.10
C MET A 333 -25.94 -12.57 2.41
N GLN A 334 -26.20 -11.76 3.44
CA GLN A 334 -26.77 -12.22 4.70
C GLN A 334 -28.18 -12.83 4.52
N LYS A 335 -29.02 -12.25 3.64
CA LYS A 335 -30.35 -12.80 3.33
C LYS A 335 -30.31 -14.20 2.74
N VAL A 336 -29.25 -14.54 2.01
CA VAL A 336 -29.06 -15.86 1.39
C VAL A 336 -28.18 -16.79 2.25
N GLY A 337 -27.91 -16.40 3.50
CA GLY A 337 -27.26 -17.25 4.50
C GLY A 337 -25.73 -17.25 4.49
N TYR A 338 -25.09 -16.36 3.73
CA TYR A 338 -23.63 -16.25 3.77
C TYR A 338 -23.12 -15.46 4.97
N LEU A 339 -21.98 -15.91 5.52
CA LEU A 339 -21.25 -15.25 6.60
C LEU A 339 -20.05 -14.49 6.03
N PHE A 340 -19.65 -13.45 6.74
CA PHE A 340 -18.44 -12.69 6.44
C PHE A 340 -17.32 -13.04 7.44
N ALA A 341 -16.07 -13.04 6.98
CA ALA A 341 -14.93 -13.32 7.84
C ALA A 341 -14.63 -12.15 8.81
N ALA A 342 -15.07 -10.94 8.48
CA ALA A 342 -14.96 -9.76 9.34
C ALA A 342 -16.17 -8.82 9.14
N ASP A 343 -16.49 -8.04 10.17
CA ASP A 343 -17.50 -6.99 10.08
C ASP A 343 -16.84 -5.63 9.79
N SER A 344 -16.75 -5.30 8.52
CA SER A 344 -16.14 -4.05 8.04
C SER A 344 -17.10 -3.30 7.11
N TYR A 345 -16.89 -1.98 6.99
CA TYR A 345 -17.56 -1.12 6.02
C TYR A 345 -16.65 -0.77 4.82
N HIS A 346 -15.45 -1.33 4.77
CA HIS A 346 -14.56 -1.23 3.63
C HIS A 346 -15.12 -1.99 2.42
N PRO A 347 -14.82 -1.64 1.16
CA PRO A 347 -15.22 -2.42 -0.03
C PRO A 347 -14.71 -3.87 -0.05
N ILE A 348 -13.69 -4.21 0.72
CA ILE A 348 -13.28 -5.60 0.97
C ILE A 348 -14.33 -6.25 1.87
N GLN A 349 -15.06 -7.23 1.31
CA GLN A 349 -16.10 -7.97 2.00
C GLN A 349 -15.87 -9.47 1.82
N PRO A 350 -15.05 -10.10 2.68
CA PRO A 350 -14.65 -11.49 2.55
C PRO A 350 -15.80 -12.43 2.96
N VAL A 351 -16.43 -13.07 1.97
CA VAL A 351 -17.50 -14.06 2.17
C VAL A 351 -16.89 -15.42 2.45
N LEU A 352 -17.34 -16.08 3.53
CA LEU A 352 -16.90 -17.42 3.89
C LEU A 352 -17.65 -18.47 3.05
N ILE A 353 -16.89 -19.28 2.30
CA ILE A 353 -17.42 -20.39 1.46
C ILE A 353 -16.85 -21.75 1.88
N GLY A 354 -16.02 -21.82 2.90
CA GLY A 354 -15.33 -23.05 3.35
C GLY A 354 -13.97 -23.23 2.68
N ASP A 355 -13.41 -24.44 2.83
CA ASP A 355 -12.14 -24.79 2.22
C ASP A 355 -12.25 -24.87 0.70
N PRO A 356 -11.16 -24.57 -0.02
CA PRO A 356 -11.12 -24.62 -1.48
C PRO A 356 -11.22 -26.04 -2.04
#